data_05d996807c50aaef6442b21ac1715853
#
_entry.id   05d996807c50aaef6442b21ac1715853
#
_cell.length_a   1.000
_cell.length_b   1.000
_cell.length_c   1.000
_cell.angle_alpha   90.00
_cell.angle_beta   90.00
_cell.angle_gamma   90.00
#
_symmetry.space_group_name_H-M   'P 1'
#
loop_
_entity.id
_entity.type
_entity.pdbx_description
1 polymer ?
#
loop_
_entity_poly.entity_id
_entity_poly.type
_entity_poly.pdbx_seq_one_letter_code
_entity_poly.pdbx_strand_id
1 'polypeptide(L)'
;MADPLLSTLRISTLTIFMAIAARSDFETLSVRNRHWVRWSVPVILILLMEIVSENMGIANLCMVFSLVAVFSFCFYDPLNPRDFTDWNQNQALLSVVYALGLVGFVYGANVYSDTNFVDLVLGDESDETTLWWSMNGAFLTSVIFYGSWRIGLIQGGADVKALILVTMVFPSWAFVPDQMYPLVEDPLFRMPPSMVLFI
;
A
#
# COMPACT_ATOMS: atom_id res chain seq x y z
N MET A 1 6.26 8.00 -16.24
CA MET A 1 6.58 9.20 -15.43
C MET A 1 5.36 9.58 -14.63
N ALA A 2 5.50 9.72 -13.31
CA ALA A 2 4.36 10.10 -12.48
C ALA A 2 3.83 11.48 -12.87
N ASP A 3 2.50 11.62 -13.01
CA ASP A 3 1.87 12.92 -13.25
C ASP A 3 2.27 13.89 -12.13
N PRO A 4 2.88 15.06 -12.44
CA PRO A 4 3.31 16.02 -11.42
C PRO A 4 2.19 16.46 -10.47
N LEU A 5 0.94 16.50 -10.96
CA LEU A 5 -0.23 16.86 -10.16
C LEU A 5 -0.56 15.75 -9.17
N LEU A 6 -0.60 14.49 -9.61
CA LEU A 6 -0.87 13.34 -8.75
C LEU A 6 0.24 13.14 -7.71
N SER A 7 1.51 13.33 -8.10
CA SER A 7 2.65 13.29 -7.18
C SER A 7 2.55 14.39 -6.10
N THR A 8 2.18 15.61 -6.49
CA THR A 8 1.97 16.71 -5.54
C THR A 8 0.81 16.43 -4.60
N LEU A 9 -0.31 15.92 -5.11
CA LEU A 9 -1.46 15.52 -4.29
C LEU A 9 -1.10 14.43 -3.30
N ARG A 10 -0.31 13.46 -3.72
CA ARG A 10 0.18 12.35 -2.91
C ARG A 10 1.01 12.83 -1.72
N ILE A 11 2.02 13.66 -2.00
CA ILE A 11 2.88 14.24 -0.95
C ILE A 11 2.08 15.14 -0.01
N SER A 12 1.23 16.00 -0.56
CA SER A 12 0.39 16.88 0.24
C SER A 12 -0.55 16.09 1.15
N THR A 13 -1.19 15.04 0.62
CA THR A 13 -2.05 14.15 1.40
C THR A 13 -1.26 13.48 2.52
N LEU A 14 -0.09 12.90 2.22
CA LEU A 14 0.78 12.29 3.22
C LEU A 14 1.17 13.29 4.32
N THR A 15 1.67 14.45 3.93
CA THR A 15 2.13 15.47 4.88
C THR A 15 1.00 15.94 5.79
N ILE A 16 -0.19 16.21 5.23
CA ILE A 16 -1.33 16.70 6.01
C ILE A 16 -1.81 15.64 6.99
N PHE A 17 -2.03 14.41 6.56
CA PHE A 17 -2.56 13.40 7.48
C PHE A 17 -1.55 13.00 8.56
N MET A 18 -0.26 12.97 8.25
CA MET A 18 0.79 12.70 9.24
C MET A 18 0.94 13.85 10.23
N ALA A 19 0.86 15.11 9.78
CA ALA A 19 0.89 16.27 10.68
C ALA A 19 -0.30 16.28 11.64
N ILE A 20 -1.51 15.95 11.15
CA ILE A 20 -2.70 15.85 11.99
C ILE A 20 -2.58 14.68 12.98
N ALA A 21 -2.06 13.53 12.53
CA ALA A 21 -1.83 12.38 13.40
C ALA A 21 -0.81 12.71 14.51
N ALA A 22 0.34 13.30 14.13
CA ALA A 22 1.38 13.72 15.08
C ALA A 22 0.86 14.71 16.11
N ARG A 23 0.06 15.70 15.67
CA ARG A 23 -0.58 16.65 16.59
C ARG A 23 -1.54 15.95 17.56
N SER A 24 -2.40 15.05 17.05
CA SER A 24 -3.34 14.30 17.89
C SER A 24 -2.59 13.45 18.91
N ASP A 25 -1.52 12.79 18.49
CA ASP A 25 -0.71 11.95 19.37
C ASP A 25 -0.01 12.80 20.44
N PHE A 26 0.55 13.95 20.08
CA PHE A 26 1.16 14.89 21.02
C PHE A 26 0.16 15.41 22.08
N GLU A 27 -1.08 15.71 21.68
CA GLU A 27 -2.10 16.26 22.57
C GLU A 27 -2.77 15.19 23.45
N THR A 28 -2.97 13.96 22.92
CA THR A 28 -3.83 12.95 23.56
C THR A 28 -3.16 11.59 23.75
N LEU A 29 -1.90 11.42 23.33
CA LEU A 29 -1.15 10.16 23.30
C LEU A 29 -1.92 9.05 22.56
N SER A 30 -2.77 9.44 21.60
CA SER A 30 -3.55 8.50 20.82
C SER A 30 -4.04 9.10 19.51
N VAL A 31 -4.15 8.27 18.49
CA VAL A 31 -4.75 8.63 17.19
C VAL A 31 -5.98 7.75 16.95
N ARG A 32 -7.14 8.38 16.78
CA ARG A 32 -8.41 7.67 16.62
C ARG A 32 -8.43 6.85 15.33
N ASN A 33 -9.01 5.65 15.37
CA ASN A 33 -9.16 4.77 14.18
C ASN A 33 -9.83 5.48 13.00
N ARG A 34 -10.83 6.35 13.29
CA ARG A 34 -11.54 7.13 12.26
C ARG A 34 -10.61 8.05 11.45
N HIS A 35 -9.51 8.51 12.04
CA HIS A 35 -8.50 9.31 11.33
C HIS A 35 -7.88 8.49 10.20
N TRP A 36 -7.39 7.30 10.50
CA TRP A 36 -6.73 6.41 9.54
C TRP A 36 -7.66 5.98 8.39
N VAL A 37 -8.89 5.58 8.74
CA VAL A 37 -9.90 5.21 7.73
C VAL A 37 -10.25 6.39 6.81
N ARG A 38 -10.40 7.61 7.38
CA ARG A 38 -10.71 8.80 6.58
C ARG A 38 -9.60 9.14 5.59
N TRP A 39 -8.34 9.01 6.00
CA TRP A 39 -7.21 9.36 5.16
C TRP A 39 -6.78 8.24 4.20
N SER A 40 -7.18 6.99 4.44
CA SER A 40 -6.97 5.92 3.46
C SER A 40 -7.77 6.14 2.18
N VAL A 41 -8.93 6.79 2.24
CA VAL A 41 -9.78 7.06 1.07
C VAL A 41 -9.05 7.89 0.00
N PRO A 42 -8.54 9.11 0.28
CA PRO A 42 -7.79 9.88 -0.73
C PRO A 42 -6.53 9.16 -1.19
N VAL A 43 -5.82 8.43 -0.33
CA VAL A 43 -4.65 7.62 -0.72
C VAL A 43 -5.03 6.58 -1.77
N ILE A 44 -6.08 5.81 -1.51
CA ILE A 44 -6.57 4.77 -2.44
C ILE A 44 -7.02 5.42 -3.75
N LEU A 45 -7.76 6.53 -3.71
CA LEU A 45 -8.24 7.21 -4.90
C LEU A 45 -7.09 7.74 -5.77
N ILE A 46 -6.08 8.35 -5.18
CA ILE A 46 -4.89 8.84 -5.92
C ILE A 46 -4.18 7.66 -6.58
N LEU A 47 -3.99 6.56 -5.86
CA LEU A 47 -3.33 5.37 -6.39
C LEU A 47 -4.12 4.75 -7.55
N LEU A 48 -5.44 4.61 -7.42
CA LEU A 48 -6.30 4.11 -8.48
C LEU A 48 -6.31 5.02 -9.71
N MET A 49 -6.37 6.34 -9.50
CA MET A 49 -6.35 7.32 -10.59
C MET A 49 -5.05 7.22 -11.38
N GLU A 50 -3.92 7.06 -10.71
CA GLU A 50 -2.61 6.97 -11.36
C GLU A 50 -2.47 5.66 -12.15
N ILE A 51 -2.87 4.53 -11.59
CA ILE A 51 -2.87 3.23 -12.30
C ILE A 51 -3.75 3.30 -13.56
N VAL A 52 -4.91 3.96 -13.47
CA VAL A 52 -5.82 4.12 -14.61
C VAL A 52 -5.27 5.10 -15.65
N SER A 53 -4.71 6.25 -15.23
CA SER A 53 -4.17 7.26 -16.14
C SER A 53 -2.97 6.77 -16.94
N GLU A 54 -2.13 5.94 -16.32
CA GLU A 54 -0.93 5.36 -16.95
C GLU A 54 -1.21 4.01 -17.64
N ASN A 55 -2.48 3.55 -17.68
CA ASN A 55 -2.89 2.26 -18.26
C ASN A 55 -2.10 1.05 -17.74
N MET A 56 -1.81 1.01 -16.44
CA MET A 56 -0.98 -0.01 -15.80
C MET A 56 -1.64 -1.39 -15.63
N GLY A 57 -2.75 -1.64 -16.36
CA GLY A 57 -3.42 -2.94 -16.43
C GLY A 57 -4.32 -3.29 -15.23
N ILE A 58 -5.23 -4.23 -15.49
CA ILE A 58 -6.25 -4.66 -14.50
C ILE A 58 -5.64 -5.38 -13.30
N ALA A 59 -4.54 -6.12 -13.50
CA ALA A 59 -3.87 -6.83 -12.41
C ALA A 59 -3.40 -5.85 -11.32
N ASN A 60 -2.75 -4.76 -11.74
CA ASN A 60 -2.29 -3.69 -10.84
C ASN A 60 -3.46 -2.97 -10.16
N LEU A 61 -4.55 -2.70 -10.90
CA LEU A 61 -5.75 -2.10 -10.34
C LEU A 61 -6.36 -2.98 -9.23
N CYS A 62 -6.46 -4.28 -9.46
CA CYS A 62 -6.95 -5.23 -8.47
C CYS A 62 -5.99 -5.40 -7.29
N MET A 63 -4.68 -5.26 -7.52
CA MET A 63 -3.65 -5.38 -6.48
C MET A 63 -3.74 -4.29 -5.41
N VAL A 64 -4.30 -3.10 -5.74
CA VAL A 64 -4.61 -2.06 -4.74
C VAL A 64 -5.50 -2.59 -3.63
N PHE A 65 -6.47 -3.43 -3.97
CA PHE A 65 -7.41 -4.00 -2.99
C PHE A 65 -6.74 -4.99 -2.05
N SER A 66 -5.63 -5.62 -2.43
CA SER A 66 -4.85 -6.45 -1.50
C SER A 66 -4.16 -5.60 -0.41
N LEU A 67 -3.66 -4.42 -0.75
CA LEU A 67 -3.12 -3.46 0.23
C LEU A 67 -4.22 -2.97 1.17
N VAL A 68 -5.40 -2.64 0.62
CA VAL A 68 -6.57 -2.24 1.42
C VAL A 68 -7.02 -3.38 2.35
N ALA A 69 -6.95 -4.63 1.89
CA ALA A 69 -7.27 -5.81 2.69
C ALA A 69 -6.37 -5.92 3.92
N VAL A 70 -5.03 -5.83 3.75
CA VAL A 70 -4.09 -5.85 4.88
C VAL A 70 -4.32 -4.67 5.83
N PHE A 71 -4.55 -3.48 5.30
CA PHE A 71 -4.85 -2.31 6.12
C PHE A 71 -6.13 -2.50 6.94
N SER A 72 -7.14 -3.17 6.38
CA SER A 72 -8.40 -3.46 7.09
C SER A 72 -8.19 -4.37 8.31
N PHE A 73 -7.17 -5.25 8.31
CA PHE A 73 -6.84 -6.11 9.45
C PHE A 73 -6.45 -5.32 10.70
N CYS A 74 -6.04 -4.07 10.56
CA CYS A 74 -5.79 -3.19 11.70
C CYS A 74 -7.06 -2.75 12.45
N PHE A 75 -8.26 -2.99 11.88
CA PHE A 75 -9.55 -2.56 12.41
C PHE A 75 -10.51 -3.70 12.67
N TYR A 76 -10.38 -4.79 11.90
CA TYR A 76 -11.23 -5.97 11.94
C TYR A 76 -10.37 -7.22 12.15
N ASP A 77 -10.85 -8.16 12.94
CA ASP A 77 -10.16 -9.44 13.11
C ASP A 77 -10.53 -10.39 11.95
N PRO A 78 -9.60 -10.63 10.99
CA PRO A 78 -9.90 -11.44 9.81
C PRO A 78 -10.08 -12.93 10.12
N LEU A 79 -9.71 -13.37 11.33
CA LEU A 79 -9.70 -14.78 11.73
C LEU A 79 -10.92 -15.17 12.56
N ASN A 80 -11.87 -14.27 12.79
CA ASN A 80 -13.08 -14.59 13.54
C ASN A 80 -14.20 -15.06 12.59
N PRO A 81 -14.48 -16.39 12.50
CA PRO A 81 -15.52 -16.89 11.59
C PRO A 81 -16.93 -16.40 11.94
N ARG A 82 -17.14 -15.95 13.20
CA ARG A 82 -18.45 -15.44 13.65
C ARG A 82 -18.81 -14.12 12.98
N ASP A 83 -17.80 -13.33 12.59
CA ASP A 83 -18.02 -12.08 11.91
C ASP A 83 -18.54 -12.28 10.47
N PHE A 84 -18.41 -13.50 9.92
CA PHE A 84 -18.93 -13.88 8.60
C PHE A 84 -20.36 -14.45 8.64
N THR A 85 -20.90 -14.77 9.81
CA THR A 85 -22.27 -15.33 9.93
C THR A 85 -23.36 -14.25 9.96
N ASP A 86 -23.02 -13.05 10.44
CA ASP A 86 -23.95 -11.91 10.48
C ASP A 86 -23.62 -10.94 9.34
N TRP A 87 -24.11 -11.25 8.13
CA TRP A 87 -23.88 -10.45 6.91
C TRP A 87 -24.35 -9.01 7.07
N ASN A 88 -23.49 -8.17 7.57
CA ASN A 88 -23.66 -6.72 7.60
C ASN A 88 -23.06 -6.12 6.30
N GLN A 89 -23.56 -4.96 5.86
CA GLN A 89 -23.07 -4.25 4.66
C GLN A 89 -21.53 -4.05 4.65
N ASN A 90 -20.94 -3.83 5.82
CA ASN A 90 -19.47 -3.68 5.96
C ASN A 90 -18.71 -4.98 5.65
N GLN A 91 -19.29 -6.12 6.00
CA GLN A 91 -18.67 -7.43 5.74
C GLN A 91 -18.77 -7.82 4.28
N ALA A 92 -19.90 -7.50 3.63
CA ALA A 92 -20.07 -7.68 2.20
C ALA A 92 -19.02 -6.84 1.43
N LEU A 93 -18.82 -5.57 1.81
CA LEU A 93 -17.81 -4.71 1.22
C LEU A 93 -16.39 -5.26 1.40
N LEU A 94 -16.04 -5.70 2.62
CA LEU A 94 -14.74 -6.30 2.90
C LEU A 94 -14.51 -7.59 2.11
N SER A 95 -15.55 -8.42 1.96
CA SER A 95 -15.46 -9.64 1.15
C SER A 95 -15.17 -9.33 -0.32
N VAL A 96 -15.78 -8.28 -0.87
CA VAL A 96 -15.47 -7.80 -2.24
C VAL A 96 -14.03 -7.31 -2.33
N VAL A 97 -13.55 -6.53 -1.35
CA VAL A 97 -12.15 -6.06 -1.31
C VAL A 97 -11.18 -7.24 -1.29
N TYR A 98 -11.44 -8.26 -0.47
CA TYR A 98 -10.58 -9.46 -0.40
C TYR A 98 -10.62 -10.25 -1.70
N ALA A 99 -11.80 -10.42 -2.30
CA ALA A 99 -11.94 -11.11 -3.59
C ALA A 99 -11.19 -10.38 -4.71
N LEU A 100 -11.31 -9.05 -4.80
CA LEU A 100 -10.58 -8.25 -5.78
C LEU A 100 -9.07 -8.31 -5.56
N GLY A 101 -8.60 -8.23 -4.31
CA GLY A 101 -7.18 -8.39 -3.98
C GLY A 101 -6.64 -9.75 -4.39
N LEU A 102 -7.39 -10.83 -4.12
CA LEU A 102 -7.04 -12.18 -4.54
C LEU A 102 -6.99 -12.31 -6.08
N VAL A 103 -7.94 -11.71 -6.79
CA VAL A 103 -7.93 -11.66 -8.25
C VAL A 103 -6.68 -10.94 -8.76
N GLY A 104 -6.31 -9.80 -8.17
CA GLY A 104 -5.07 -9.08 -8.53
C GLY A 104 -3.82 -9.94 -8.36
N PHE A 105 -3.78 -10.73 -7.30
CA PHE A 105 -2.68 -11.63 -7.02
C PHE A 105 -2.60 -12.79 -8.03
N VAL A 106 -3.71 -13.53 -8.18
CA VAL A 106 -3.76 -14.74 -9.02
C VAL A 106 -3.65 -14.38 -10.51
N TYR A 107 -4.40 -13.36 -10.93
CA TYR A 107 -4.37 -12.91 -12.33
C TYR A 107 -3.00 -12.34 -12.69
N GLY A 108 -2.43 -11.48 -11.85
CA GLY A 108 -1.10 -10.92 -12.07
C GLY A 108 0.00 -11.99 -12.06
N ALA A 109 -0.08 -12.97 -11.15
CA ALA A 109 0.86 -14.11 -11.17
C ALA A 109 0.82 -14.90 -12.47
N ASN A 110 -0.33 -14.99 -13.13
CA ASN A 110 -0.42 -15.64 -14.44
C ASN A 110 0.07 -14.73 -15.58
N VAL A 111 -0.26 -13.44 -15.55
CA VAL A 111 0.12 -12.48 -16.61
C VAL A 111 1.63 -12.21 -16.60
N TYR A 112 2.21 -12.11 -15.40
CA TYR A 112 3.63 -11.78 -15.21
C TYR A 112 4.48 -12.99 -14.78
N SER A 113 4.04 -14.22 -15.13
CA SER A 113 4.74 -15.47 -14.80
C SER A 113 6.15 -15.58 -15.38
N ASP A 114 6.35 -14.98 -16.55
CA ASP A 114 7.60 -15.08 -17.32
C ASP A 114 8.60 -13.97 -16.94
N THR A 115 8.34 -13.22 -15.87
CA THR A 115 9.22 -12.15 -15.41
C THR A 115 10.59 -12.70 -15.01
N ASN A 116 11.63 -12.17 -15.59
CA ASN A 116 13.00 -12.45 -15.19
C ASN A 116 13.36 -11.52 -14.00
N PHE A 117 13.68 -12.11 -12.85
CA PHE A 117 14.02 -11.34 -11.66
C PHE A 117 15.27 -10.43 -11.87
N VAL A 118 16.21 -10.85 -12.71
CA VAL A 118 17.40 -10.03 -13.03
C VAL A 118 16.99 -8.81 -13.83
N ASP A 119 16.16 -8.99 -14.86
CA ASP A 119 15.68 -7.90 -15.72
C ASP A 119 14.78 -6.93 -14.92
N LEU A 120 13.99 -7.46 -13.96
CA LEU A 120 13.21 -6.67 -13.03
C LEU A 120 14.11 -5.75 -12.17
N VAL A 121 15.19 -6.29 -11.61
CA VAL A 121 16.15 -5.54 -10.79
C VAL A 121 16.94 -4.54 -11.64
N LEU A 122 17.31 -4.89 -12.86
CA LEU A 122 18.02 -4.00 -13.80
C LEU A 122 17.09 -2.93 -14.40
N GLY A 123 15.75 -3.14 -14.34
CA GLY A 123 14.74 -2.21 -14.86
C GLY A 123 14.53 -2.35 -16.36
N ASP A 124 14.84 -3.51 -16.91
CA ASP A 124 14.61 -3.84 -18.31
C ASP A 124 13.20 -4.42 -18.55
N GLU A 125 12.45 -4.68 -17.48
CA GLU A 125 11.05 -5.10 -17.52
C GLU A 125 10.09 -3.93 -17.79
N SER A 126 8.86 -4.25 -18.22
CA SER A 126 7.83 -3.24 -18.44
C SER A 126 7.43 -2.54 -17.13
N ASP A 127 7.00 -1.27 -17.22
CA ASP A 127 6.53 -0.49 -16.09
C ASP A 127 5.36 -1.17 -15.38
N GLU A 128 4.48 -1.84 -16.14
CA GLU A 128 3.33 -2.59 -15.64
C GLU A 128 3.77 -3.79 -14.78
N THR A 129 4.74 -4.58 -15.27
CA THR A 129 5.33 -5.70 -14.56
C THR A 129 6.05 -5.24 -13.28
N THR A 130 6.87 -4.21 -13.43
CA THR A 130 7.62 -3.60 -12.32
C THR A 130 6.68 -3.10 -11.22
N LEU A 131 5.58 -2.46 -11.60
CA LEU A 131 4.57 -2.01 -10.65
C LEU A 131 3.92 -3.17 -9.91
N TRP A 132 3.53 -4.25 -10.62
CA TRP A 132 2.90 -5.40 -9.98
C TRP A 132 3.82 -6.04 -8.94
N TRP A 133 5.10 -6.24 -9.26
CA TRP A 133 6.08 -6.76 -8.30
C TRP A 133 6.32 -5.81 -7.14
N SER A 134 6.37 -4.50 -7.39
CA SER A 134 6.50 -3.48 -6.34
C SER A 134 5.29 -3.51 -5.40
N MET A 135 4.07 -3.65 -5.92
CA MET A 135 2.86 -3.76 -5.11
C MET A 135 2.82 -5.06 -4.29
N ASN A 136 3.37 -6.17 -4.82
CA ASN A 136 3.57 -7.39 -4.03
C ASN A 136 4.56 -7.17 -2.88
N GLY A 137 5.65 -6.46 -3.14
CA GLY A 137 6.60 -6.05 -2.10
C GLY A 137 5.95 -5.17 -1.02
N ALA A 138 5.15 -4.20 -1.44
CA ALA A 138 4.39 -3.34 -0.53
C ALA A 138 3.36 -4.12 0.29
N PHE A 139 2.68 -5.09 -0.33
CA PHE A 139 1.77 -6.02 0.36
C PHE A 139 2.51 -6.83 1.41
N LEU A 140 3.62 -7.48 1.04
CA LEU A 140 4.43 -8.26 1.98
C LEU A 140 4.95 -7.41 3.14
N THR A 141 5.45 -6.21 2.86
CA THR A 141 5.90 -5.25 3.87
C THR A 141 4.76 -4.89 4.84
N SER A 142 3.56 -4.64 4.31
CA SER A 142 2.37 -4.34 5.13
C SER A 142 1.97 -5.53 6.01
N VAL A 143 2.08 -6.77 5.49
CA VAL A 143 1.86 -8.01 6.28
C VAL A 143 2.90 -8.14 7.39
N ILE A 144 4.17 -7.84 7.10
CA ILE A 144 5.25 -7.85 8.10
C ILE A 144 4.97 -6.81 9.20
N PHE A 145 4.57 -5.59 8.87
CA PHE A 145 4.19 -4.57 9.86
C PHE A 145 3.04 -5.03 10.74
N TYR A 146 1.98 -5.54 10.11
CA TYR A 146 0.83 -6.06 10.84
C TYR A 146 1.21 -7.23 11.76
N GLY A 147 1.99 -8.20 11.25
CA GLY A 147 2.49 -9.34 12.03
C GLY A 147 3.37 -8.91 13.19
N SER A 148 4.30 -7.97 12.96
CA SER A 148 5.19 -7.41 13.99
C SER A 148 4.40 -6.74 15.12
N TRP A 149 3.31 -6.07 14.79
CA TRP A 149 2.39 -5.53 15.79
C TRP A 149 1.67 -6.65 16.57
N ARG A 150 1.17 -7.67 15.89
CA ARG A 150 0.45 -8.78 16.54
C ARG A 150 1.31 -9.59 17.51
N ILE A 151 2.61 -9.70 17.26
CA ILE A 151 3.56 -10.38 18.16
C ILE A 151 4.24 -9.43 19.15
N GLY A 152 3.86 -8.13 19.16
CA GLY A 152 4.33 -7.16 20.16
C GLY A 152 5.71 -6.53 19.87
N LEU A 153 6.28 -6.72 18.68
CA LEU A 153 7.51 -6.03 18.27
C LEU A 153 7.28 -4.54 18.03
N ILE A 154 6.12 -4.19 17.47
CA ILE A 154 5.66 -2.80 17.36
C ILE A 154 4.58 -2.60 18.42
N GLN A 155 4.82 -1.70 19.37
CA GLN A 155 3.89 -1.50 20.51
C GLN A 155 2.73 -0.59 20.17
N GLY A 156 2.90 0.38 19.27
CA GLY A 156 1.88 1.36 18.90
C GLY A 156 0.96 0.90 17.78
N GLY A 157 -0.32 0.65 18.05
CA GLY A 157 -1.30 0.34 16.99
C GLY A 157 -1.52 1.52 16.02
N ALA A 158 -1.23 2.75 16.41
CA ALA A 158 -1.22 3.93 15.54
C ALA A 158 -0.03 3.89 14.57
N ASP A 159 1.15 3.48 15.07
CA ASP A 159 2.39 3.41 14.29
C ASP A 159 2.27 2.42 13.13
N VAL A 160 1.70 1.25 13.39
CA VAL A 160 1.46 0.24 12.34
C VAL A 160 0.51 0.76 11.27
N LYS A 161 -0.58 1.44 11.65
CA LYS A 161 -1.51 2.04 10.69
C LYS A 161 -0.84 3.11 9.86
N ALA A 162 0.03 3.94 10.49
CA ALA A 162 0.83 4.93 9.79
C ALA A 162 1.78 4.27 8.79
N LEU A 163 2.54 3.25 9.20
CA LEU A 163 3.49 2.53 8.35
C LEU A 163 2.81 1.88 7.15
N ILE A 164 1.69 1.16 7.36
CA ILE A 164 0.94 0.55 6.26
C ILE A 164 0.37 1.62 5.32
N LEU A 165 -0.16 2.72 5.86
CA LEU A 165 -0.71 3.79 5.03
C LEU A 165 0.36 4.50 4.21
N VAL A 166 1.56 4.74 4.78
CA VAL A 166 2.72 5.26 4.04
C VAL A 166 3.14 4.31 2.92
N THR A 167 3.15 3.00 3.19
CA THR A 167 3.43 1.98 2.18
C THR A 167 2.40 2.00 1.04
N MET A 168 1.12 2.28 1.34
CA MET A 168 0.08 2.45 0.33
C MET A 168 0.24 3.76 -0.46
N VAL A 169 0.77 4.81 0.15
CA VAL A 169 1.06 6.09 -0.54
C VAL A 169 2.16 5.89 -1.59
N PHE A 170 3.21 5.15 -1.26
CA PHE A 170 4.35 4.89 -2.13
C PHE A 170 4.61 3.39 -2.27
N PRO A 171 3.76 2.64 -2.98
CA PRO A 171 3.97 1.21 -3.18
C PRO A 171 5.13 0.91 -4.14
N SER A 172 5.51 1.88 -5.00
CA SER A 172 6.60 1.78 -5.96
C SER A 172 7.36 3.10 -6.05
N TRP A 173 8.63 3.03 -6.44
CA TRP A 173 9.45 4.19 -6.76
C TRP A 173 8.93 4.98 -7.97
N ALA A 174 8.22 4.33 -8.89
CA ALA A 174 7.57 4.99 -10.02
C ALA A 174 6.63 6.13 -9.61
N PHE A 175 6.13 6.10 -8.36
CA PHE A 175 5.24 7.12 -7.80
C PHE A 175 5.96 8.18 -6.96
N VAL A 176 7.27 8.07 -6.81
CA VAL A 176 8.10 9.06 -6.11
C VAL A 176 8.53 10.14 -7.11
N PRO A 177 8.37 11.44 -6.79
CA PRO A 177 8.82 12.50 -7.67
C PRO A 177 10.32 12.45 -7.95
N ASP A 178 10.74 12.78 -9.16
CA ASP A 178 12.14 12.75 -9.58
C ASP A 178 13.08 13.55 -8.65
N GLN A 179 12.57 14.64 -8.06
CA GLN A 179 13.33 15.47 -7.10
C GLN A 179 13.65 14.75 -5.78
N MET A 180 12.92 13.67 -5.48
CA MET A 180 13.12 12.85 -4.28
C MET A 180 13.88 11.55 -4.58
N TYR A 181 14.22 11.31 -5.85
CA TYR A 181 15.05 10.18 -6.21
C TYR A 181 16.45 10.34 -5.58
N PRO A 182 17.00 9.28 -5.01
CA PRO A 182 18.38 9.30 -4.58
C PRO A 182 19.29 9.51 -5.78
N LEU A 183 20.32 10.33 -5.61
CA LEU A 183 21.30 10.69 -6.66
C LEU A 183 22.15 9.51 -7.15
N VAL A 184 21.97 8.32 -6.56
CA VAL A 184 22.74 7.11 -6.88
C VAL A 184 21.80 6.11 -7.52
N GLU A 185 22.12 5.68 -8.73
CA GLU A 185 21.47 4.55 -9.41
C GLU A 185 21.92 3.23 -8.77
N ASP A 186 21.43 2.93 -7.58
CA ASP A 186 21.66 1.66 -6.90
C ASP A 186 20.49 0.71 -7.16
N PRO A 187 20.73 -0.54 -7.60
CA PRO A 187 19.67 -1.55 -7.78
C PRO A 187 18.79 -1.75 -6.54
N LEU A 188 19.32 -1.51 -5.33
CA LEU A 188 18.56 -1.57 -4.08
C LEU A 188 17.41 -0.55 -4.02
N PHE A 189 17.53 0.58 -4.71
CA PHE A 189 16.46 1.58 -4.78
C PHE A 189 15.33 1.22 -5.76
N ARG A 190 15.44 0.12 -6.48
CA ARG A 190 14.34 -0.43 -7.29
C ARG A 190 13.37 -1.27 -6.47
N MET A 191 13.74 -1.65 -5.25
CA MET A 191 12.82 -2.26 -4.29
C MET A 191 11.73 -1.25 -3.86
N PRO A 192 10.54 -1.72 -3.43
CA PRO A 192 9.52 -0.82 -2.89
C PRO A 192 10.11 0.12 -1.85
N PRO A 193 9.77 1.43 -1.87
CA PRO A 193 10.31 2.41 -0.92
C PRO A 193 10.19 1.99 0.54
N SER A 194 9.13 1.27 0.86
CA SER A 194 8.88 0.73 2.19
C SER A 194 9.85 -0.37 2.62
N MET A 195 10.46 -1.11 1.68
CA MET A 195 11.49 -2.11 2.00
C MET A 195 12.85 -1.48 2.32
N VAL A 196 13.17 -0.35 1.68
CA VAL A 196 14.44 0.35 1.93
C VAL A 196 14.52 0.94 3.34
N LEU A 197 13.38 1.18 3.98
CA LEU A 197 13.33 1.66 5.37
C LEU A 197 13.69 0.58 6.41
N PHE A 198 13.86 -0.68 5.99
CA PHE A 198 14.17 -1.81 6.87
C PHE A 198 15.63 -2.27 6.82
N ILE A 199 16.42 -1.76 5.88
CA ILE A 199 17.85 -2.03 5.75
C ILE A 199 18.64 -0.95 6.48
#